data_555c4c6eadbfea1308f1dd4f8d3505da
#
_entry.id   555c4c6eadbfea1308f1dd4f8d3505da
#
_cell.length_a   1.000
_cell.length_b   1.000
_cell.length_c   1.000
_cell.angle_alpha   90.00
_cell.angle_beta   90.00
_cell.angle_gamma   90.00
#
_symmetry.space_group_name_H-M   'P 1'
#
loop_
_entity.id
_entity.type
_entity.pdbx_description
1 polymer ?
#
loop_
_entity_poly.entity_id
_entity_poly.type
_entity_poly.pdbx_seq_one_letter_code
_entity_poly.pdbx_strand_id
1 'polypeptide(L)'
;MATRAEQTNRRKGVDILHYGTAGSTLGIVLVASSSKGVAAILIGGDDAEVIRDLESRFPHSNLTADQHGQASFLQEVVSYIQEPRKNVELELDLRGTTFQKKVWQAVRRIPFGRTTTYTALAALIGHPKAIRAVGNACTVNPYAFAVPCHRVLHTNPALSFGHKRGNDRMRPMVAREQKAISESAGAVRN
;
A
#
# COMPACT_ATOMS: atom_id res chain seq x y z
N MET A 1 -9.47 -32.02 -33.83
CA MET A 1 -9.61 -30.56 -34.06
C MET A 1 -10.33 -29.97 -32.86
N ALA A 2 -9.64 -29.22 -32.03
CA ALA A 2 -10.23 -28.56 -30.86
C ALA A 2 -11.16 -27.44 -31.30
N THR A 3 -12.34 -27.36 -30.70
CA THR A 3 -13.38 -26.36 -31.07
C THR A 3 -12.96 -24.94 -30.68
N ARG A 4 -13.47 -23.95 -31.41
CA ARG A 4 -13.20 -22.51 -31.17
C ARG A 4 -13.51 -22.06 -29.73
N ALA A 5 -14.40 -22.75 -29.04
CA ALA A 5 -14.72 -22.54 -27.62
C ALA A 5 -13.60 -22.99 -26.67
N GLU A 6 -12.89 -24.08 -26.98
CA GLU A 6 -11.75 -24.57 -26.18
C GLU A 6 -10.50 -23.68 -26.32
N GLN A 7 -10.34 -23.00 -27.46
CA GLN A 7 -9.25 -22.05 -27.68
C GLN A 7 -9.47 -20.71 -26.99
N THR A 8 -10.73 -20.30 -26.75
CA THR A 8 -11.08 -19.06 -26.04
C THR A 8 -10.90 -19.21 -24.52
N ASN A 9 -11.04 -20.42 -23.99
CA ASN A 9 -10.91 -20.70 -22.54
C ASN A 9 -9.44 -20.85 -22.08
N ARG A 10 -8.48 -20.98 -23.00
CA ARG A 10 -7.04 -21.02 -22.72
C ARG A 10 -6.39 -19.66 -22.45
N ARG A 11 -7.11 -18.52 -22.56
CA ARG A 11 -6.55 -17.16 -22.51
C ARG A 11 -6.86 -16.32 -21.28
N LYS A 12 -7.63 -16.83 -20.31
CA LYS A 12 -7.73 -16.23 -18.98
C LYS A 12 -7.23 -17.24 -17.95
N GLY A 13 -5.92 -17.26 -17.73
CA GLY A 13 -5.39 -17.93 -16.54
C GLY A 13 -6.13 -17.39 -15.32
N VAL A 14 -6.54 -18.28 -14.44
CA VAL A 14 -7.17 -17.92 -13.17
C VAL A 14 -6.20 -17.00 -12.43
N ASP A 15 -6.65 -15.79 -12.07
CA ASP A 15 -5.84 -14.88 -11.26
C ASP A 15 -5.77 -15.41 -9.83
N ILE A 16 -4.59 -15.82 -9.41
CA ILE A 16 -4.35 -16.41 -8.09
C ILE A 16 -3.57 -15.41 -7.26
N LEU A 17 -4.04 -15.13 -6.05
CA LEU A 17 -3.32 -14.37 -5.05
C LEU A 17 -3.05 -15.27 -3.83
N HIS A 18 -1.78 -15.40 -3.50
CA HIS A 18 -1.34 -16.03 -2.26
C HIS A 18 -1.24 -14.99 -1.17
N TYR A 19 -1.79 -15.26 0.03
CA TYR A 19 -1.76 -14.30 1.12
C TYR A 19 -1.32 -14.92 2.45
N GLY A 20 -0.76 -14.10 3.32
CA GLY A 20 -0.45 -14.43 4.69
C GLY A 20 -0.70 -13.23 5.61
N THR A 21 -0.75 -13.48 6.92
CA THR A 21 -1.00 -12.46 7.93
C THR A 21 0.08 -12.48 9.03
N ALA A 22 0.31 -11.32 9.65
CA ALA A 22 1.19 -11.19 10.82
C ALA A 22 0.72 -10.08 11.75
N GLY A 23 0.94 -10.25 13.06
CA GLY A 23 0.69 -9.23 14.05
C GLY A 23 1.71 -8.09 13.99
N SER A 24 1.25 -6.86 14.23
CA SER A 24 2.08 -5.67 14.35
C SER A 24 1.57 -4.71 15.43
N THR A 25 2.34 -3.65 15.73
CA THR A 25 1.89 -2.59 16.67
C THR A 25 0.73 -1.75 16.11
N LEU A 26 0.39 -1.89 14.84
CA LEU A 26 -0.74 -1.20 14.19
C LEU A 26 -1.96 -2.12 13.99
N GLY A 27 -1.89 -3.37 14.41
CA GLY A 27 -2.88 -4.41 14.18
C GLY A 27 -2.35 -5.54 13.28
N ILE A 28 -3.26 -6.29 12.67
CA ILE A 28 -2.90 -7.37 11.76
C ILE A 28 -2.53 -6.80 10.39
N VAL A 29 -1.37 -7.21 9.89
CA VAL A 29 -0.90 -6.95 8.52
C VAL A 29 -1.23 -8.18 7.67
N LEU A 30 -1.84 -7.96 6.52
CA LEU A 30 -1.99 -8.97 5.47
C LEU A 30 -1.15 -8.54 4.26
N VAL A 31 -0.35 -9.47 3.73
CA VAL A 31 0.29 -9.31 2.42
C VAL A 31 -0.28 -10.35 1.47
N ALA A 32 -0.64 -9.90 0.26
CA ALA A 32 -1.06 -10.78 -0.82
C ALA A 32 -0.19 -10.54 -2.06
N SER A 33 0.27 -11.61 -2.70
CA SER A 33 1.11 -11.56 -3.89
C SER A 33 0.58 -12.42 -5.04
N SER A 34 0.94 -12.03 -6.25
CA SER A 34 0.79 -12.80 -7.48
C SER A 34 2.16 -13.21 -8.00
N SER A 35 2.21 -13.89 -9.14
CA SER A 35 3.47 -14.16 -9.86
C SER A 35 4.20 -12.90 -10.36
N LYS A 36 3.58 -11.70 -10.25
CA LYS A 36 4.14 -10.41 -10.70
C LYS A 36 4.61 -9.52 -9.54
N GLY A 37 4.46 -9.98 -8.30
CA GLY A 37 4.82 -9.22 -7.11
C GLY A 37 3.64 -9.01 -6.15
N VAL A 38 3.83 -8.15 -5.17
CA VAL A 38 2.84 -7.85 -4.13
C VAL A 38 1.65 -7.09 -4.73
N ALA A 39 0.47 -7.67 -4.60
CA ALA A 39 -0.81 -7.13 -5.08
C ALA A 39 -1.56 -6.36 -3.99
N ALA A 40 -1.34 -6.67 -2.70
CA ALA A 40 -1.92 -5.94 -1.58
C ALA A 40 -1.05 -6.02 -0.32
N ILE A 41 -1.07 -4.95 0.47
CA ILE A 41 -0.62 -4.85 1.85
C ILE A 41 -1.75 -4.15 2.61
N LEU A 42 -2.47 -4.88 3.46
CA LEU A 42 -3.63 -4.38 4.18
C LEU A 42 -3.36 -4.39 5.69
N ILE A 43 -4.07 -3.53 6.43
CA ILE A 43 -3.95 -3.45 7.89
C ILE A 43 -5.35 -3.36 8.49
N GLY A 44 -5.62 -4.23 9.45
CA GLY A 44 -6.90 -4.29 10.15
C GLY A 44 -6.76 -4.62 11.63
N GLY A 45 -7.90 -4.75 12.30
CA GLY A 45 -7.96 -5.11 13.72
C GLY A 45 -7.72 -6.59 13.97
N ASP A 46 -8.18 -7.43 13.05
CA ASP A 46 -8.09 -8.88 13.12
C ASP A 46 -7.94 -9.51 11.73
N ASP A 47 -7.66 -10.81 11.68
CA ASP A 47 -7.48 -11.57 10.43
C ASP A 47 -8.76 -11.55 9.57
N ALA A 48 -9.93 -11.65 10.19
CA ALA A 48 -11.19 -11.66 9.46
C ALA A 48 -11.46 -10.32 8.76
N GLU A 49 -11.11 -9.19 9.38
CA GLU A 49 -11.22 -7.85 8.77
C GLU A 49 -10.34 -7.74 7.53
N VAL A 50 -9.05 -8.09 7.64
CA VAL A 50 -8.10 -7.94 6.53
C VAL A 50 -8.37 -8.92 5.38
N ILE A 51 -8.86 -10.13 5.68
CA ILE A 51 -9.24 -11.10 4.66
C ILE A 51 -10.50 -10.63 3.92
N ARG A 52 -11.53 -10.15 4.63
CA ARG A 52 -12.73 -9.56 3.97
C ARG A 52 -12.38 -8.33 3.14
N ASP A 53 -11.45 -7.49 3.57
CA ASP A 53 -10.98 -6.35 2.76
C ASP A 53 -10.26 -6.83 1.50
N LEU A 54 -9.43 -7.88 1.59
CA LEU A 54 -8.79 -8.51 0.43
C LEU A 54 -9.83 -9.06 -0.56
N GLU A 55 -10.80 -9.84 -0.08
CA GLU A 55 -11.89 -10.40 -0.90
C GLU A 55 -12.67 -9.31 -1.62
N SER A 56 -13.01 -8.22 -0.91
CA SER A 56 -13.76 -7.10 -1.48
C SER A 56 -13.00 -6.35 -2.59
N ARG A 57 -11.67 -6.31 -2.50
CA ARG A 57 -10.80 -5.64 -3.48
C ARG A 57 -10.52 -6.49 -4.70
N PHE A 58 -10.50 -7.81 -4.53
CA PHE A 58 -10.15 -8.78 -5.57
C PHE A 58 -11.23 -9.87 -5.76
N PRO A 59 -12.49 -9.48 -6.06
CA PRO A 59 -13.63 -10.39 -6.12
C PRO A 59 -13.55 -11.43 -7.25
N HIS A 60 -12.61 -11.27 -8.18
CA HIS A 60 -12.42 -12.16 -9.33
C HIS A 60 -11.10 -12.95 -9.27
N SER A 61 -10.37 -12.85 -8.15
CA SER A 61 -9.14 -13.61 -7.92
C SER A 61 -9.41 -14.82 -7.01
N ASN A 62 -8.71 -15.90 -7.25
CA ASN A 62 -8.66 -17.00 -6.29
C ASN A 62 -7.67 -16.65 -5.18
N LEU A 63 -8.15 -16.57 -3.94
CA LEU A 63 -7.35 -16.27 -2.78
C LEU A 63 -6.92 -17.57 -2.10
N THR A 64 -5.62 -17.76 -1.94
CA THR A 64 -5.03 -18.94 -1.32
C THR A 64 -4.16 -18.54 -0.14
N ALA A 65 -4.45 -19.08 1.04
CA ALA A 65 -3.60 -18.85 2.20
C ALA A 65 -2.24 -19.54 2.00
N ASP A 66 -1.16 -18.78 2.13
CA ASP A 66 0.22 -19.23 2.00
C ASP A 66 1.12 -18.45 2.96
N GLN A 67 1.07 -18.80 4.23
CA GLN A 67 1.81 -18.14 5.29
C GLN A 67 3.32 -18.19 5.08
N HIS A 68 3.84 -19.30 4.57
CA HIS A 68 5.28 -19.47 4.36
C HIS A 68 5.78 -18.67 3.15
N GLY A 69 5.05 -18.70 2.03
CA GLY A 69 5.41 -17.94 0.83
C GLY A 69 5.35 -16.43 1.04
N GLN A 70 4.53 -15.96 1.99
CA GLN A 70 4.43 -14.53 2.31
C GLN A 70 5.35 -14.06 3.46
N ALA A 71 6.09 -14.97 4.12
CA ALA A 71 6.82 -14.66 5.34
C ALA A 71 7.85 -13.52 5.17
N SER A 72 8.61 -13.48 4.07
CA SER A 72 9.59 -12.44 3.81
C SER A 72 8.97 -11.07 3.61
N PHE A 73 7.86 -10.98 2.87
CA PHE A 73 7.12 -9.74 2.65
C PHE A 73 6.50 -9.23 3.95
N LEU A 74 5.90 -10.13 4.74
CA LEU A 74 5.35 -9.82 6.05
C LEU A 74 6.43 -9.30 7.00
N GLN A 75 7.58 -9.97 7.04
CA GLN A 75 8.71 -9.55 7.87
C GLN A 75 9.19 -8.12 7.52
N GLU A 76 9.31 -7.80 6.23
CA GLU A 76 9.72 -6.46 5.78
C GLU A 76 8.73 -5.39 6.23
N VAL A 77 7.41 -5.63 6.02
CA VAL A 77 6.37 -4.68 6.39
C VAL A 77 6.27 -4.53 7.91
N VAL A 78 6.30 -5.62 8.67
CA VAL A 78 6.21 -5.59 10.13
C VAL A 78 7.44 -4.91 10.74
N SER A 79 8.64 -5.20 10.23
CA SER A 79 9.87 -4.54 10.67
C SER A 79 9.82 -3.02 10.43
N TYR A 80 9.30 -2.59 9.28
CA TYR A 80 9.09 -1.17 9.02
C TYR A 80 8.08 -0.52 9.99
N ILE A 81 7.00 -1.22 10.33
CA ILE A 81 6.02 -0.72 11.31
C ILE A 81 6.65 -0.57 12.70
N GLN A 82 7.47 -1.53 13.11
CA GLN A 82 8.13 -1.52 14.41
C GLN A 82 9.19 -0.43 14.49
N GLU A 83 10.06 -0.37 13.51
CA GLU A 83 11.19 0.56 13.45
C GLU A 83 11.43 1.04 12.02
N PRO A 84 10.74 2.11 11.59
CA PRO A 84 10.91 2.64 10.24
C PRO A 84 12.29 3.30 10.11
N ARG A 85 13.16 2.71 9.28
CA ARG A 85 14.52 3.25 8.99
C ARG A 85 14.69 3.63 7.53
N LYS A 86 13.93 3.01 6.63
CA LYS A 86 13.97 3.20 5.18
C LYS A 86 12.60 2.93 4.56
N ASN A 87 12.45 3.15 3.28
CA ASN A 87 11.23 2.76 2.56
C ASN A 87 11.03 1.24 2.56
N VAL A 88 9.78 0.82 2.48
CA VAL A 88 9.42 -0.57 2.10
C VAL A 88 9.61 -0.70 0.60
N GLU A 89 10.57 -1.52 0.18
CA GLU A 89 10.99 -1.67 -1.21
C GLU A 89 10.58 -3.05 -1.75
N LEU A 90 9.30 -3.21 -2.04
CA LEU A 90 8.74 -4.42 -2.61
C LEU A 90 8.44 -4.23 -4.09
N GLU A 91 8.60 -5.31 -4.86
CA GLU A 91 8.08 -5.37 -6.21
C GLU A 91 6.56 -5.48 -6.16
N LEU A 92 5.87 -4.56 -6.85
CA LEU A 92 4.42 -4.43 -6.76
C LEU A 92 3.75 -4.85 -8.08
N ASP A 93 2.77 -5.74 -7.99
CA ASP A 93 1.77 -5.96 -9.03
C ASP A 93 0.71 -4.86 -8.95
N LEU A 94 1.01 -3.68 -9.52
CA LEU A 94 0.13 -2.52 -9.44
C LEU A 94 -1.17 -2.74 -10.21
N ARG A 95 -2.27 -2.94 -9.47
CA ARG A 95 -3.63 -3.14 -9.98
C ARG A 95 -4.48 -1.91 -9.70
N GLY A 96 -5.00 -1.29 -10.75
CA GLY A 96 -5.79 -0.08 -10.65
C GLY A 96 -5.91 0.63 -11.99
N THR A 97 -6.69 1.70 -12.05
CA THR A 97 -6.81 2.53 -13.25
C THR A 97 -5.48 3.21 -13.59
N THR A 98 -5.33 3.66 -14.84
CA THR A 98 -4.14 4.41 -15.28
C THR A 98 -3.88 5.63 -14.39
N PHE A 99 -4.94 6.34 -13.98
CA PHE A 99 -4.82 7.49 -13.07
C PHE A 99 -4.34 7.08 -11.67
N GLN A 100 -4.93 6.03 -11.08
CA GLN A 100 -4.49 5.52 -9.77
C GLN A 100 -3.02 5.11 -9.79
N LYS A 101 -2.60 4.33 -10.79
CA LYS A 101 -1.20 3.92 -10.96
C LYS A 101 -0.27 5.13 -11.05
N LYS A 102 -0.65 6.18 -11.81
CA LYS A 102 0.11 7.43 -11.90
C LYS A 102 0.26 8.12 -10.56
N VAL A 103 -0.83 8.21 -9.77
CA VAL A 103 -0.80 8.75 -8.40
C VAL A 103 0.12 7.92 -7.52
N TRP A 104 -0.06 6.60 -7.47
CA TRP A 104 0.73 5.70 -6.61
C TRP A 104 2.22 5.71 -6.95
N GLN A 105 2.58 5.77 -8.24
CA GLN A 105 3.97 5.93 -8.66
C GLN A 105 4.57 7.26 -8.20
N ALA A 106 3.80 8.35 -8.22
CA ALA A 106 4.25 9.64 -7.69
C ALA A 106 4.39 9.63 -6.16
N VAL A 107 3.46 8.98 -5.45
CA VAL A 107 3.53 8.80 -3.99
C VAL A 107 4.77 8.00 -3.57
N ARG A 108 5.15 6.95 -4.30
CA ARG A 108 6.36 6.15 -4.03
C ARG A 108 7.66 6.97 -4.11
N ARG A 109 7.66 8.08 -4.86
CA ARG A 109 8.83 8.96 -4.99
C ARG A 109 8.97 9.96 -3.84
N ILE A 110 7.99 10.06 -2.94
CA ILE A 110 8.10 10.92 -1.76
C ILE A 110 9.18 10.31 -0.84
N PRO A 111 10.27 11.03 -0.54
CA PRO A 111 11.36 10.49 0.26
C PRO A 111 10.89 10.10 1.66
N PHE A 112 11.60 9.16 2.27
CA PHE A 112 11.40 8.75 3.66
C PHE A 112 11.41 9.95 4.60
N GLY A 113 10.43 10.04 5.51
CA GLY A 113 10.25 11.13 6.48
C GLY A 113 9.88 12.49 5.87
N ARG A 114 9.66 12.57 4.57
CA ARG A 114 9.16 13.78 3.91
C ARG A 114 7.67 13.66 3.63
N THR A 115 7.00 14.80 3.59
CA THR A 115 5.57 14.88 3.31
C THR A 115 5.30 15.80 2.12
N THR A 116 4.16 15.61 1.49
CA THR A 116 3.63 16.51 0.45
C THR A 116 2.15 16.76 0.69
N THR A 117 1.52 17.62 -0.11
CA THR A 117 0.08 17.85 -0.05
C THR A 117 -0.63 17.22 -1.25
N TYR A 118 -1.94 16.93 -1.12
CA TYR A 118 -2.75 16.48 -2.26
C TYR A 118 -2.71 17.47 -3.41
N THR A 119 -2.66 18.78 -3.12
CA THR A 119 -2.55 19.85 -4.13
C THR A 119 -1.22 19.79 -4.87
N ALA A 120 -0.11 19.68 -4.14
CA ALA A 120 1.22 19.58 -4.73
C ALA A 120 1.37 18.29 -5.55
N LEU A 121 0.84 17.16 -5.04
CA LEU A 121 0.87 15.88 -5.74
C LEU A 121 0.04 15.94 -7.04
N ALA A 122 -1.14 16.58 -7.02
CA ALA A 122 -1.97 16.78 -8.21
C ALA A 122 -1.25 17.61 -9.28
N ALA A 123 -0.56 18.68 -8.88
CA ALA A 123 0.26 19.48 -9.78
C ALA A 123 1.44 18.68 -10.35
N LEU A 124 2.15 17.93 -9.50
CA LEU A 124 3.30 17.09 -9.89
C LEU A 124 2.94 16.07 -10.97
N ILE A 125 1.76 15.45 -10.87
CA ILE A 125 1.32 14.47 -11.88
C ILE A 125 0.68 15.12 -13.12
N GLY A 126 0.70 16.47 -13.26
CA GLY A 126 0.17 17.19 -14.41
C GLY A 126 -1.37 17.32 -14.41
N HIS A 127 -2.03 17.13 -13.27
CA HIS A 127 -3.49 17.24 -13.11
C HIS A 127 -3.87 18.17 -11.95
N PRO A 128 -3.49 19.49 -11.95
CA PRO A 128 -3.62 20.37 -10.79
C PRO A 128 -5.07 20.55 -10.30
N LYS A 129 -6.07 20.34 -11.17
CA LYS A 129 -7.50 20.42 -10.82
C LYS A 129 -8.05 19.10 -10.24
N ALA A 130 -7.28 17.99 -10.28
CA ALA A 130 -7.75 16.66 -9.88
C ALA A 130 -7.49 16.32 -8.40
N ILE A 131 -7.41 17.30 -7.49
CA ILE A 131 -7.04 17.12 -6.07
C ILE A 131 -7.93 16.07 -5.39
N ARG A 132 -9.26 16.13 -5.62
CA ARG A 132 -10.22 15.16 -5.06
C ARG A 132 -9.98 13.73 -5.59
N ALA A 133 -9.68 13.59 -6.88
CA ALA A 133 -9.37 12.30 -7.49
C ALA A 133 -8.05 11.71 -6.97
N VAL A 134 -7.04 12.55 -6.71
CA VAL A 134 -5.79 12.15 -6.04
C VAL A 134 -6.08 11.65 -4.61
N GLY A 135 -6.91 12.36 -3.85
CA GLY A 135 -7.34 11.91 -2.52
C GLY A 135 -8.06 10.54 -2.57
N ASN A 136 -8.98 10.36 -3.51
CA ASN A 136 -9.65 9.07 -3.71
C ASN A 136 -8.66 7.95 -4.07
N ALA A 137 -7.69 8.20 -4.95
CA ALA A 137 -6.66 7.22 -5.30
C ALA A 137 -5.82 6.82 -4.07
N CYS A 138 -5.49 7.77 -3.18
CA CYS A 138 -4.81 7.46 -1.91
C CYS A 138 -5.70 6.66 -0.96
N THR A 139 -7.01 6.93 -0.92
CA THR A 139 -7.96 6.21 -0.05
C THR A 139 -8.14 4.75 -0.45
N VAL A 140 -8.16 4.46 -1.75
CA VAL A 140 -8.35 3.08 -2.25
C VAL A 140 -7.03 2.34 -2.44
N ASN A 141 -5.90 2.94 -2.07
CA ASN A 141 -4.57 2.33 -2.16
C ASN A 141 -4.50 1.02 -1.37
N PRO A 142 -4.26 -0.14 -2.04
CA PRO A 142 -4.12 -1.41 -1.35
C PRO A 142 -2.67 -1.73 -0.93
N TYR A 143 -1.71 -0.83 -1.12
CA TYR A 143 -0.28 -1.08 -0.93
C TYR A 143 0.25 -0.26 0.26
N ALA A 144 -0.29 -0.50 1.46
CA ALA A 144 0.13 0.23 2.66
C ALA A 144 1.67 0.22 2.80
N PHE A 145 2.26 1.38 3.12
CA PHE A 145 3.70 1.63 3.27
C PHE A 145 4.54 1.51 2.00
N ALA A 146 4.35 0.49 1.16
CA ALA A 146 5.03 0.38 -0.14
C ALA A 146 4.60 1.49 -1.11
N VAL A 147 3.36 1.99 -0.97
CA VAL A 147 2.86 3.25 -1.53
C VAL A 147 2.48 4.15 -0.35
N PRO A 148 3.39 5.00 0.16
CA PRO A 148 3.27 5.68 1.46
C PRO A 148 2.28 6.85 1.43
N CYS A 149 0.99 6.57 1.24
CA CYS A 149 -0.06 7.60 1.21
C CYS A 149 -0.18 8.37 2.54
N HIS A 150 0.32 7.85 3.64
CA HIS A 150 0.43 8.57 4.91
C HIS A 150 1.34 9.81 4.85
N ARG A 151 2.21 9.91 3.83
CA ARG A 151 3.05 11.10 3.56
C ARG A 151 2.32 12.18 2.76
N VAL A 152 1.09 11.93 2.29
CA VAL A 152 0.28 12.91 1.55
C VAL A 152 -0.74 13.52 2.50
N LEU A 153 -0.59 14.81 2.78
CA LEU A 153 -1.34 15.53 3.80
C LEU A 153 -2.32 16.53 3.17
N HIS A 154 -3.34 16.92 3.93
CA HIS A 154 -4.14 18.08 3.59
C HIS A 154 -3.34 19.37 3.82
N THR A 155 -3.63 20.40 3.03
CA THR A 155 -3.08 21.76 3.25
C THR A 155 -3.55 22.32 4.60
N ASN A 156 -4.77 21.97 5.03
CA ASN A 156 -5.25 22.24 6.39
C ASN A 156 -4.92 21.03 7.29
N PRO A 157 -4.05 21.19 8.31
CA PRO A 157 -3.65 20.10 9.20
C PRO A 157 -4.82 19.42 9.94
N ALA A 158 -5.89 20.17 10.25
CA ALA A 158 -7.08 19.62 10.90
C ALA A 158 -7.82 18.59 10.04
N LEU A 159 -7.65 18.62 8.71
CA LEU A 159 -8.26 17.70 7.76
C LEU A 159 -7.29 16.58 7.32
N SER A 160 -6.04 16.61 7.75
CA SER A 160 -4.97 15.74 7.23
C SER A 160 -5.18 14.26 7.49
N PHE A 161 -6.18 13.86 8.28
CA PHE A 161 -6.39 12.48 8.70
C PHE A 161 -7.86 12.04 8.66
N GLY A 162 -8.69 12.71 7.86
CA GLY A 162 -10.13 12.47 7.78
C GLY A 162 -10.59 11.27 6.95
N HIS A 163 -9.72 10.30 6.66
CA HIS A 163 -10.06 9.14 5.84
C HIS A 163 -10.59 8.00 6.72
N LYS A 164 -11.89 7.74 6.66
CA LYS A 164 -12.66 6.80 7.48
C LYS A 164 -12.34 5.30 7.31
N ARG A 165 -11.28 4.91 6.57
CA ARG A 165 -10.93 3.49 6.37
C ARG A 165 -9.42 3.29 6.52
N GLY A 166 -9.00 2.76 7.66
CA GLY A 166 -7.65 2.21 7.86
C GLY A 166 -6.49 3.21 7.99
N ASN A 167 -6.61 4.42 7.45
CA ASN A 167 -5.52 5.41 7.46
C ASN A 167 -5.22 5.99 8.85
N ASP A 168 -6.16 5.93 9.80
CA ASP A 168 -5.90 6.37 11.18
C ASP A 168 -4.82 5.53 11.85
N ARG A 169 -4.73 4.24 11.50
CA ARG A 169 -3.67 3.33 12.00
C ARG A 169 -2.29 3.71 11.47
N MET A 170 -2.20 4.27 10.26
CA MET A 170 -0.94 4.71 9.66
C MET A 170 -0.52 6.13 10.08
N ARG A 171 -1.41 6.87 10.74
CA ARG A 171 -1.18 8.26 11.19
C ARG A 171 0.11 8.45 11.99
N PRO A 172 0.49 7.56 12.93
CA PRO A 172 1.73 7.70 13.69
C PRO A 172 3.00 7.55 12.85
N MET A 173 2.91 6.98 11.64
CA MET A 173 4.09 6.62 10.87
C MET A 173 4.90 7.83 10.38
N VAL A 174 4.23 8.94 10.01
CA VAL A 174 4.95 10.18 9.62
C VAL A 174 5.86 10.66 10.75
N ALA A 175 5.34 10.73 11.97
CA ALA A 175 6.12 11.17 13.12
C ALA A 175 7.26 10.18 13.47
N ARG A 176 7.00 8.87 13.34
CA ARG A 176 8.03 7.83 13.54
C ARG A 176 9.15 7.92 12.51
N GLU A 177 8.82 8.12 11.23
CA GLU A 177 9.81 8.33 10.17
C GLU A 177 10.65 9.58 10.41
N GLN A 178 10.02 10.69 10.78
CA GLN A 178 10.72 11.95 11.07
C GLN A 178 11.65 11.83 12.28
N LYS A 179 11.21 11.12 13.33
CA LYS A 179 12.04 10.81 14.49
C LYS A 179 13.25 9.99 14.10
N ALA A 180 13.09 8.93 13.30
CA ALA A 180 14.18 8.08 12.84
C ALA A 180 15.26 8.86 12.06
N ILE A 181 14.85 9.85 11.24
CA ILE A 181 15.81 10.74 10.56
C ILE A 181 16.59 11.60 11.56
N SER A 182 15.91 12.19 12.54
CA SER A 182 16.56 13.06 13.52
C SER A 182 17.57 12.30 14.38
N GLU A 183 17.24 11.07 14.77
CA GLU A 183 18.14 10.19 15.54
C GLU A 183 19.38 9.78 14.72
N SER A 184 19.19 9.43 13.44
CA SER A 184 20.28 9.09 12.52
C SER A 184 21.24 10.27 12.29
N ALA A 185 20.70 11.49 12.18
CA ALA A 185 21.50 12.70 12.02
C ALA A 185 22.27 13.09 13.29
N GLY A 186 21.76 12.75 14.47
CA GLY A 186 22.43 12.93 15.75
C GLY A 186 23.59 11.95 15.97
N ALA A 187 23.41 10.70 15.52
CA ALA A 187 24.43 9.65 15.67
C ALA A 187 25.70 9.86 14.81
N VAL A 188 25.60 10.64 13.72
CA VAL A 188 26.74 10.95 12.83
C VAL A 188 27.59 12.11 13.36
N ARG A 189 27.14 12.84 14.40
CA ARG A 189 27.84 14.02 14.98
C ARG A 189 28.64 13.73 16.25
N ASN A 190 28.60 12.49 16.73
CA ASN A 190 29.41 11.99 17.87
C ASN A 190 30.48 11.01 17.35
#